data_ae3bb00241c1ec0774bc155e0d4c128e
#
_entry.id   ae3bb00241c1ec0774bc155e0d4c128e
#
_cell.length_a   1.000
_cell.length_b   1.000
_cell.length_c   1.000
_cell.angle_alpha   90.00
_cell.angle_beta   90.00
_cell.angle_gamma   90.00
#
_symmetry.space_group_name_H-M   'P 1'
#
loop_
_entity.id
_entity.type
_entity.pdbx_description
1 polymer ?
#
loop_
_entity_poly.entity_id
_entity_poly.type
_entity_poly.pdbx_seq_one_letter_code
_entity_poly.pdbx_strand_id
1 'polypeptide(L)'
;GHRDARHSEPIVLARPDRVLATLAELQPLAGVANVGLVEVLAVLRDRLTHLSVPPPVHRYGCVFVGTPEQMRGRVFDVVCVLGLSERVFPQRSRQDPLLLDDDRARLSPDLATDDDRVAAERLQLRLATGAATHALVVSYASMETAQARPRVPSFYAIDLQRAVTGRVPGYEALMRSAQQ
;
A
#
# COMPACT_ATOMS: atom_id res chain seq x y z
N GLY A 1 10.44 -26.18 -14.67
CA GLY A 1 11.73 -25.59 -14.34
C GLY A 1 11.53 -24.58 -13.23
N HIS A 2 11.91 -24.98 -12.03
CA HIS A 2 11.93 -24.15 -10.82
C HIS A 2 12.95 -23.03 -11.06
N ARG A 3 12.52 -21.81 -11.20
CA ARG A 3 13.41 -20.65 -11.15
C ARG A 3 13.37 -20.10 -9.74
N ASP A 4 14.49 -20.25 -9.05
CA ASP A 4 14.76 -19.74 -7.73
C ASP A 4 14.30 -18.29 -7.59
N ALA A 5 13.43 -18.03 -6.63
CA ALA A 5 13.21 -16.72 -6.08
C ALA A 5 14.53 -16.27 -5.42
N ARG A 6 15.37 -15.58 -6.20
CA ARG A 6 16.54 -14.94 -5.63
C ARG A 6 16.07 -13.97 -4.57
N HIS A 7 16.46 -14.22 -3.36
CA HIS A 7 16.31 -13.32 -2.22
C HIS A 7 16.75 -11.94 -2.70
N SER A 8 15.87 -10.96 -2.54
CA SER A 8 16.23 -9.57 -2.71
C SER A 8 17.28 -9.27 -1.66
N GLU A 9 18.55 -9.25 -2.05
CA GLU A 9 19.58 -8.69 -1.19
C GLU A 9 19.14 -7.30 -0.74
N PRO A 10 19.37 -6.94 0.53
CA PRO A 10 18.99 -5.62 1.01
C PRO A 10 19.59 -4.58 0.06
N ILE A 11 18.74 -3.77 -0.56
CA ILE A 11 19.05 -2.76 -1.59
C ILE A 11 20.21 -1.85 -1.14
N VAL A 12 20.36 -1.68 0.16
CA VAL A 12 21.40 -0.89 0.82
C VAL A 12 22.82 -1.38 0.51
N LEU A 13 23.05 -2.68 0.43
CA LEU A 13 24.38 -3.25 0.13
C LEU A 13 24.73 -3.15 -1.37
N ALA A 14 23.72 -3.07 -2.24
CA ALA A 14 23.93 -3.00 -3.68
C ALA A 14 24.11 -1.56 -4.22
N ARG A 15 23.90 -0.53 -3.40
CA ARG A 15 23.88 0.88 -3.85
C ARG A 15 24.49 1.83 -2.83
N PRO A 16 25.84 1.80 -2.61
CA PRO A 16 26.53 2.71 -1.69
C PRO A 16 26.37 4.18 -2.10
N ASP A 17 26.20 4.47 -3.40
CA ASP A 17 25.91 5.81 -3.94
C ASP A 17 24.65 6.43 -3.33
N ARG A 18 23.63 5.63 -3.04
CA ARG A 18 22.39 6.11 -2.43
C ARG A 18 22.55 6.42 -0.94
N VAL A 19 23.34 5.63 -0.26
CA VAL A 19 23.68 5.91 1.15
C VAL A 19 24.42 7.24 1.25
N LEU A 20 25.39 7.48 0.37
CA LEU A 20 26.13 8.72 0.31
C LEU A 20 25.23 9.92 -0.06
N ALA A 21 24.28 9.74 -1.00
CA ALA A 21 23.32 10.76 -1.35
C ALA A 21 22.41 11.11 -0.15
N THR A 22 21.93 10.12 0.59
CA THR A 22 21.12 10.34 1.80
C THR A 22 21.92 11.08 2.89
N LEU A 23 23.20 10.76 3.04
CA LEU A 23 24.10 11.50 3.95
C LEU A 23 24.30 12.96 3.51
N ALA A 24 24.45 13.20 2.21
CA ALA A 24 24.59 14.54 1.67
C ALA A 24 23.34 15.40 1.89
N GLU A 25 22.14 14.82 1.85
CA GLU A 25 20.89 15.52 2.18
C GLU A 25 20.83 15.97 3.65
N LEU A 26 21.55 15.31 4.55
CA LEU A 26 21.60 15.68 5.97
C LEU A 26 22.68 16.75 6.25
N GLN A 27 23.58 17.03 5.30
CA GLN A 27 24.67 18.00 5.46
C GLN A 27 24.19 19.40 5.88
N PRO A 28 23.09 19.98 5.35
CA PRO A 28 22.60 21.29 5.79
C PRO A 28 22.20 21.35 7.26
N LEU A 29 21.92 20.21 7.88
CA LEU A 29 21.53 20.11 9.28
C LEU A 29 22.73 20.05 10.23
N ALA A 30 23.94 19.84 9.72
CA ALA A 30 25.15 19.71 10.52
C ALA A 30 25.53 21.00 11.30
N GLY A 31 25.00 22.18 10.85
CA GLY A 31 25.22 23.46 11.51
C GLY A 31 24.16 23.84 12.56
N VAL A 32 23.09 23.05 12.69
CA VAL A 32 21.92 23.41 13.52
C VAL A 32 22.00 22.86 14.94
N ALA A 33 22.67 21.74 15.14
CA ALA A 33 22.85 21.14 16.46
C ALA A 33 24.11 20.24 16.50
N ASN A 34 24.77 20.17 17.67
CA ASN A 34 25.75 19.11 17.95
C ASN A 34 25.01 17.81 18.16
N VAL A 35 24.85 17.02 17.10
CA VAL A 35 24.12 15.74 17.12
C VAL A 35 25.12 14.63 17.39
N GLY A 36 24.82 13.75 18.34
CA GLY A 36 25.64 12.61 18.67
C GLY A 36 25.58 11.52 17.58
N LEU A 37 26.64 10.72 17.47
CA LEU A 37 26.72 9.62 16.48
C LEU A 37 25.52 8.67 16.58
N VAL A 38 25.01 8.42 17.79
CA VAL A 38 23.86 7.54 18.03
C VAL A 38 22.58 8.09 17.37
N GLU A 39 22.35 9.38 17.46
CA GLU A 39 21.19 10.06 16.84
C GLU A 39 21.29 10.05 15.32
N VAL A 40 22.49 10.33 14.80
CA VAL A 40 22.75 10.26 13.34
C VAL A 40 22.47 8.85 12.81
N LEU A 41 22.94 7.82 13.51
CA LEU A 41 22.71 6.42 13.15
C LEU A 41 21.21 6.04 13.21
N ALA A 42 20.48 6.54 14.19
CA ALA A 42 19.03 6.30 14.29
C ALA A 42 18.28 6.90 13.11
N VAL A 43 18.55 8.16 12.76
CA VAL A 43 17.94 8.86 11.61
C VAL A 43 18.32 8.19 10.28
N LEU A 44 19.58 7.82 10.11
CA LEU A 44 20.03 7.10 8.92
C LEU A 44 19.36 5.74 8.78
N ARG A 45 19.28 4.97 9.86
CA ARG A 45 18.63 3.65 9.85
C ARG A 45 17.17 3.78 9.43
N ASP A 46 16.44 4.73 9.98
CA ASP A 46 15.04 4.99 9.63
C ASP A 46 14.89 5.34 8.16
N ARG A 47 15.66 6.33 7.67
CA ARG A 47 15.61 6.74 6.25
C ARG A 47 16.01 5.61 5.29
N LEU A 48 17.06 4.85 5.61
CA LEU A 48 17.50 3.73 4.78
C LEU A 48 16.51 2.56 4.77
N THR A 49 15.77 2.36 5.85
CA THR A 49 14.72 1.34 5.93
C THR A 49 13.55 1.67 4.98
N HIS A 50 13.23 2.95 4.83
CA HIS A 50 12.16 3.42 3.96
C HIS A 50 12.64 3.82 2.55
N LEU A 51 13.94 3.68 2.27
CA LEU A 51 14.48 4.01 0.97
C LEU A 51 13.94 3.08 -0.11
N SER A 52 13.11 3.60 -0.98
CA SER A 52 12.60 2.89 -2.16
C SER A 52 13.39 3.32 -3.40
N VAL A 53 13.97 2.36 -4.08
CA VAL A 53 14.65 2.60 -5.35
C VAL A 53 13.80 2.01 -6.46
N PRO A 54 13.22 2.85 -7.34
CA PRO A 54 12.48 2.33 -8.48
C PRO A 54 13.43 1.51 -9.38
N PRO A 55 12.97 0.41 -9.96
CA PRO A 55 13.77 -0.39 -10.88
C PRO A 55 14.19 0.47 -12.08
N PRO A 56 15.44 0.36 -12.55
CA PRO A 56 16.01 1.25 -13.56
C PRO A 56 15.34 1.15 -14.94
N VAL A 57 14.64 0.06 -15.24
CA VAL A 57 13.96 -0.16 -16.52
C VAL A 57 12.77 -1.11 -16.32
N HIS A 58 11.67 -0.88 -17.05
CA HIS A 58 10.60 -1.88 -17.19
C HIS A 58 11.15 -3.12 -17.88
N ARG A 59 11.17 -4.23 -17.17
CA ARG A 59 11.65 -5.52 -17.72
C ARG A 59 10.46 -6.39 -18.06
N TYR A 60 10.38 -6.84 -19.32
CA TYR A 60 9.47 -7.90 -19.71
C TYR A 60 9.78 -9.17 -18.90
N GLY A 61 8.74 -9.91 -18.50
CA GLY A 61 8.87 -11.12 -17.69
C GLY A 61 9.09 -10.89 -16.20
N CYS A 62 8.93 -9.66 -15.72
CA CYS A 62 8.93 -9.33 -14.28
C CYS A 62 7.53 -9.03 -13.77
N VAL A 63 7.28 -9.36 -12.51
CA VAL A 63 6.06 -8.98 -11.81
C VAL A 63 6.19 -7.53 -11.36
N PHE A 64 5.19 -6.72 -11.68
CA PHE A 64 5.07 -5.37 -11.13
C PHE A 64 4.43 -5.45 -9.75
N VAL A 65 5.06 -4.85 -8.75
CA VAL A 65 4.51 -4.67 -7.41
C VAL A 65 4.48 -3.18 -7.11
N GLY A 66 3.31 -2.67 -6.76
CA GLY A 66 3.15 -1.24 -6.52
C GLY A 66 1.79 -0.90 -5.93
N THR A 67 1.58 0.40 -5.68
CA THR A 67 0.29 0.94 -5.22
C THR A 67 -0.66 1.16 -6.40
N PRO A 68 -1.98 1.26 -6.14
CA PRO A 68 -2.96 1.57 -7.20
C PRO A 68 -2.65 2.85 -7.99
N GLU A 69 -2.10 3.87 -7.33
CA GLU A 69 -1.71 5.12 -8.00
C GLU A 69 -0.58 4.91 -9.01
N GLN A 70 0.38 4.03 -8.68
CA GLN A 70 1.49 3.68 -9.57
C GLN A 70 1.03 2.86 -10.78
N MET A 71 -0.16 2.27 -10.71
CA MET A 71 -0.78 1.53 -11.81
C MET A 71 -1.53 2.43 -12.81
N ARG A 72 -1.71 3.72 -12.51
CA ARG A 72 -2.44 4.65 -13.37
C ARG A 72 -1.87 4.65 -14.80
N GLY A 73 -2.75 4.44 -15.78
CA GLY A 73 -2.37 4.37 -17.19
C GLY A 73 -1.63 3.11 -17.62
N ARG A 74 -1.55 2.09 -16.76
CA ARG A 74 -0.96 0.77 -17.06
C ARG A 74 -2.04 -0.28 -17.15
N VAL A 75 -1.77 -1.30 -17.96
CA VAL A 75 -2.62 -2.49 -18.09
C VAL A 75 -1.75 -3.74 -17.95
N PHE A 76 -2.33 -4.78 -17.36
CA PHE A 76 -1.66 -6.04 -17.09
C PHE A 76 -2.63 -7.18 -17.44
N ASP A 77 -2.09 -8.30 -17.89
CA ASP A 77 -2.92 -9.48 -18.16
C ASP A 77 -3.59 -9.99 -16.88
N VAL A 78 -2.83 -10.04 -15.81
CA VAL A 78 -3.30 -10.49 -14.50
C VAL A 78 -2.96 -9.45 -13.44
N VAL A 79 -3.94 -9.09 -12.64
CA VAL A 79 -3.76 -8.20 -11.49
C VAL A 79 -4.16 -8.93 -10.21
N CYS A 80 -3.28 -8.89 -9.21
CA CYS A 80 -3.55 -9.42 -7.89
C CYS A 80 -3.71 -8.25 -6.91
N VAL A 81 -4.93 -8.05 -6.39
CA VAL A 81 -5.21 -7.05 -5.35
C VAL A 81 -5.23 -7.75 -4.00
N LEU A 82 -4.25 -7.43 -3.18
CA LEU A 82 -4.06 -8.07 -1.87
C LEU A 82 -4.61 -7.22 -0.74
N GLY A 83 -5.01 -7.87 0.35
CA GLY A 83 -5.34 -7.16 1.60
C GLY A 83 -6.72 -6.52 1.64
N LEU A 84 -7.71 -7.06 0.91
CA LEU A 84 -9.10 -6.60 0.95
C LEU A 84 -9.84 -7.01 2.24
N SER A 85 -9.17 -6.80 3.38
CA SER A 85 -9.74 -7.01 4.72
C SER A 85 -10.29 -5.70 5.28
N GLU A 86 -11.29 -5.81 6.14
CA GLU A 86 -11.81 -4.64 6.89
C GLU A 86 -10.68 -3.92 7.62
N ARG A 87 -10.65 -2.58 7.55
CA ARG A 87 -9.65 -1.68 8.14
C ARG A 87 -8.23 -1.76 7.53
N VAL A 88 -8.05 -2.55 6.48
CA VAL A 88 -6.80 -2.59 5.69
C VAL A 88 -7.01 -1.90 4.36
N PHE A 89 -8.01 -2.34 3.58
CA PHE A 89 -8.45 -1.69 2.37
C PHE A 89 -9.94 -1.93 2.15
N PRO A 90 -10.79 -0.91 2.36
CA PRO A 90 -10.46 0.48 2.70
C PRO A 90 -9.91 0.64 4.11
N GLN A 91 -9.06 1.64 4.28
CA GLN A 91 -8.59 2.05 5.59
C GLN A 91 -9.75 2.68 6.38
N ARG A 92 -9.73 2.50 7.70
CA ARG A 92 -10.68 3.22 8.51
C ARG A 92 -10.33 4.69 8.53
N SER A 93 -11.16 5.52 7.93
CA SER A 93 -11.03 6.94 8.11
C SER A 93 -11.17 7.29 9.59
N ARG A 94 -10.25 8.08 10.10
CA ARG A 94 -10.31 8.68 11.43
C ARG A 94 -10.43 10.18 11.25
N GLN A 95 -11.55 10.71 11.67
CA GLN A 95 -11.71 12.15 11.77
C GLN A 95 -10.67 12.69 12.76
N ASP A 96 -9.97 13.75 12.37
CA ASP A 96 -9.03 14.42 13.25
C ASP A 96 -9.83 15.16 14.35
N PRO A 97 -9.60 14.84 15.64
CA PRO A 97 -10.36 15.47 16.72
C PRO A 97 -10.06 16.97 16.91
N LEU A 98 -8.95 17.45 16.37
CA LEU A 98 -8.52 18.86 16.46
C LEU A 98 -9.00 19.69 15.28
N LEU A 99 -9.26 19.08 14.13
CA LEU A 99 -9.67 19.76 12.90
C LEU A 99 -10.76 18.94 12.22
N LEU A 100 -12.00 19.23 12.56
CA LEU A 100 -13.16 18.57 12.01
C LEU A 100 -13.35 18.88 10.52
N ASP A 101 -14.09 18.08 9.81
CA ASP A 101 -14.31 18.25 8.37
C ASP A 101 -15.02 19.57 8.04
N ASP A 102 -15.96 20.00 8.89
CA ASP A 102 -16.61 21.31 8.75
C ASP A 102 -15.62 22.48 8.86
N ASP A 103 -14.64 22.35 9.75
CA ASP A 103 -13.60 23.36 9.93
C ASP A 103 -12.62 23.33 8.75
N ARG A 104 -12.28 22.13 8.24
CA ARG A 104 -11.47 21.96 7.02
C ARG A 104 -12.10 22.66 5.83
N ALA A 105 -13.38 22.40 5.58
CA ALA A 105 -14.11 23.01 4.48
C ALA A 105 -14.21 24.54 4.57
N ARG A 106 -14.25 25.09 5.80
CA ARG A 106 -14.25 26.55 6.03
C ARG A 106 -12.88 27.17 5.84
N LEU A 107 -11.80 26.45 6.22
CA LEU A 107 -10.44 26.97 6.16
C LEU A 107 -9.89 26.99 4.74
N SER A 108 -10.05 25.92 4.00
CA SER A 108 -9.60 25.82 2.61
C SER A 108 -10.27 24.68 1.88
N PRO A 109 -10.68 24.86 0.61
CA PRO A 109 -11.16 23.78 -0.24
C PRO A 109 -10.08 22.73 -0.57
N ASP A 110 -8.81 23.05 -0.34
CA ASP A 110 -7.69 22.12 -0.59
C ASP A 110 -7.46 21.14 0.58
N LEU A 111 -8.14 21.34 1.71
CA LEU A 111 -8.06 20.44 2.85
C LEU A 111 -9.02 19.27 2.69
N ALA A 112 -8.46 18.11 2.40
CA ALA A 112 -9.23 16.88 2.18
C ALA A 112 -10.11 16.53 3.37
N THR A 113 -11.41 16.37 3.11
CA THR A 113 -12.42 15.88 4.07
C THR A 113 -12.44 14.34 4.10
N ASP A 114 -13.25 13.78 4.94
CA ASP A 114 -13.46 12.33 5.01
C ASP A 114 -14.08 11.77 3.72
N ASP A 115 -15.02 12.49 3.14
CA ASP A 115 -15.67 12.15 1.88
C ASP A 115 -14.65 12.14 0.72
N ASP A 116 -13.71 13.08 0.70
CA ASP A 116 -12.64 13.12 -0.31
C ASP A 116 -11.71 11.91 -0.18
N ARG A 117 -11.39 11.49 1.05
CA ARG A 117 -10.59 10.30 1.30
C ARG A 117 -11.29 9.03 0.85
N VAL A 118 -12.58 8.89 1.16
CA VAL A 118 -13.41 7.77 0.70
C VAL A 118 -13.49 7.75 -0.83
N ALA A 119 -13.66 8.90 -1.46
CA ALA A 119 -13.66 9.02 -2.92
C ALA A 119 -12.32 8.61 -3.53
N ALA A 120 -11.20 9.03 -2.92
CA ALA A 120 -9.86 8.65 -3.33
C ALA A 120 -9.62 7.14 -3.21
N GLU A 121 -10.04 6.50 -2.10
CA GLU A 121 -9.94 5.05 -1.94
C GLU A 121 -10.76 4.26 -2.97
N ARG A 122 -11.97 4.73 -3.27
CA ARG A 122 -12.78 4.13 -4.35
C ARG A 122 -12.10 4.25 -5.70
N LEU A 123 -11.44 5.38 -5.97
CA LEU A 123 -10.65 5.57 -7.18
C LEU A 123 -9.47 4.58 -7.21
N GLN A 124 -8.77 4.38 -6.11
CA GLN A 124 -7.68 3.42 -6.02
C GLN A 124 -8.14 1.99 -6.34
N LEU A 125 -9.28 1.57 -5.80
CA LEU A 125 -9.86 0.26 -6.15
C LEU A 125 -10.17 0.17 -7.65
N ARG A 126 -10.79 1.20 -8.22
CA ARG A 126 -11.09 1.23 -9.66
C ARG A 126 -9.83 1.18 -10.52
N LEU A 127 -8.76 1.88 -10.14
CA LEU A 127 -7.49 1.83 -10.83
C LEU A 127 -6.88 0.42 -10.78
N ALA A 128 -6.88 -0.21 -9.60
CA ALA A 128 -6.35 -1.54 -9.42
C ALA A 128 -7.15 -2.60 -10.21
N THR A 129 -8.47 -2.58 -10.10
CA THR A 129 -9.33 -3.56 -10.78
C THR A 129 -9.41 -3.33 -12.29
N GLY A 130 -9.43 -2.08 -12.73
CA GLY A 130 -9.49 -1.69 -14.13
C GLY A 130 -8.18 -1.91 -14.91
N ALA A 131 -7.08 -2.17 -14.22
CA ALA A 131 -5.80 -2.45 -14.85
C ALA A 131 -5.69 -3.91 -15.37
N ALA A 132 -6.59 -4.82 -14.97
CA ALA A 132 -6.62 -6.21 -15.40
C ALA A 132 -7.32 -6.37 -16.76
N THR A 133 -6.68 -7.07 -17.71
CA THR A 133 -7.28 -7.35 -19.02
C THR A 133 -7.83 -8.78 -19.14
N HIS A 134 -7.24 -9.75 -18.45
CA HIS A 134 -7.65 -11.15 -18.54
C HIS A 134 -8.13 -11.72 -17.20
N ALA A 135 -7.40 -11.46 -16.12
CA ALA A 135 -7.79 -12.01 -14.82
C ALA A 135 -7.53 -11.03 -13.68
N LEU A 136 -8.47 -10.95 -12.77
CA LEU A 136 -8.37 -10.23 -11.50
C LEU A 136 -8.43 -11.22 -10.35
N VAL A 137 -7.38 -11.26 -9.54
CA VAL A 137 -7.32 -12.05 -8.32
C VAL A 137 -7.41 -11.11 -7.13
N VAL A 138 -8.36 -11.35 -6.26
CA VAL A 138 -8.53 -10.57 -5.04
C VAL A 138 -8.33 -11.46 -3.83
N SER A 139 -7.64 -10.98 -2.81
CA SER A 139 -7.42 -11.74 -1.60
C SER A 139 -7.54 -10.89 -0.34
N TYR A 140 -7.90 -11.55 0.75
CA TYR A 140 -7.88 -10.96 2.08
C TYR A 140 -7.31 -11.93 3.09
N ALA A 141 -6.70 -11.41 4.14
CA ALA A 141 -6.23 -12.25 5.25
C ALA A 141 -7.42 -12.61 6.14
N SER A 142 -7.66 -13.91 6.34
CA SER A 142 -8.72 -14.41 7.23
C SER A 142 -8.36 -14.29 8.72
N MET A 143 -7.07 -14.14 9.03
CA MET A 143 -6.56 -14.04 10.40
C MET A 143 -5.45 -13.00 10.52
N GLU A 144 -5.46 -12.29 11.62
CA GLU A 144 -4.36 -11.42 12.03
C GLU A 144 -3.38 -12.22 12.88
N THR A 145 -2.19 -12.45 12.34
CA THR A 145 -1.18 -13.31 12.98
C THR A 145 -0.66 -12.76 14.30
N ALA A 146 -0.54 -11.42 14.43
CA ALA A 146 -0.01 -10.79 15.63
C ALA A 146 -0.92 -10.96 16.87
N GLN A 147 -2.25 -11.02 16.68
CA GLN A 147 -3.23 -11.09 17.77
C GLN A 147 -4.12 -12.34 17.69
N ALA A 148 -3.86 -13.23 16.75
CA ALA A 148 -4.67 -14.43 16.47
C ALA A 148 -6.19 -14.13 16.37
N ARG A 149 -6.54 -12.96 15.81
CA ARG A 149 -7.93 -12.52 15.65
C ARG A 149 -8.43 -12.81 14.23
N PRO A 150 -9.65 -13.32 14.07
CA PRO A 150 -10.24 -13.46 12.76
C PRO A 150 -10.46 -12.09 12.12
N ARG A 151 -10.16 -11.98 10.83
CA ARG A 151 -10.46 -10.83 9.99
C ARG A 151 -11.60 -11.16 9.04
N VAL A 152 -12.41 -10.19 8.74
CA VAL A 152 -13.48 -10.30 7.75
C VAL A 152 -13.08 -9.58 6.46
N PRO A 153 -13.59 -10.03 5.30
CA PRO A 153 -13.38 -9.32 4.05
C PRO A 153 -13.98 -7.93 4.14
N SER A 154 -13.36 -6.98 3.47
CA SER A 154 -13.91 -5.63 3.36
C SER A 154 -15.14 -5.61 2.46
N PHE A 155 -15.94 -4.56 2.56
CA PHE A 155 -17.08 -4.38 1.67
C PHE A 155 -16.67 -4.29 0.19
N TYR A 156 -15.45 -3.85 -0.12
CA TYR A 156 -14.91 -3.90 -1.48
C TYR A 156 -14.74 -5.32 -2.02
N ALA A 157 -14.28 -6.25 -1.18
CA ALA A 157 -14.19 -7.66 -1.58
C ALA A 157 -15.58 -8.24 -1.82
N ILE A 158 -16.53 -7.89 -0.96
CA ILE A 158 -17.94 -8.32 -1.07
C ILE A 158 -18.59 -7.75 -2.35
N ASP A 159 -18.36 -6.47 -2.66
CA ASP A 159 -18.89 -5.84 -3.86
C ASP A 159 -18.29 -6.44 -5.14
N LEU A 160 -17.00 -6.73 -5.16
CA LEU A 160 -16.36 -7.42 -6.29
C LEU A 160 -16.94 -8.83 -6.47
N GLN A 161 -17.11 -9.59 -5.40
CA GLN A 161 -17.73 -10.91 -5.46
C GLN A 161 -19.19 -10.83 -5.93
N ARG A 162 -19.93 -9.83 -5.46
CA ARG A 162 -21.29 -9.56 -5.94
C ARG A 162 -21.32 -9.23 -7.43
N ALA A 163 -20.37 -8.43 -7.91
CA ALA A 163 -20.28 -8.09 -9.33
C ALA A 163 -20.08 -9.31 -10.22
N VAL A 164 -19.32 -10.30 -9.74
CA VAL A 164 -19.06 -11.55 -10.49
C VAL A 164 -20.20 -12.55 -10.35
N THR A 165 -20.77 -12.71 -9.16
CA THR A 165 -21.75 -13.78 -8.87
C THR A 165 -23.21 -13.33 -8.98
N GLY A 166 -23.45 -12.01 -9.03
CA GLY A 166 -24.79 -11.41 -8.98
C GLY A 166 -25.46 -11.48 -7.60
N ARG A 167 -24.78 -12.01 -6.58
CA ARG A 167 -25.34 -12.22 -5.23
C ARG A 167 -24.35 -11.74 -4.16
N VAL A 168 -24.89 -11.21 -3.07
CA VAL A 168 -24.09 -10.94 -1.87
C VAL A 168 -23.77 -12.27 -1.19
N PRO A 169 -22.47 -12.59 -0.97
CA PRO A 169 -22.09 -13.83 -0.30
C PRO A 169 -22.59 -13.84 1.14
N GLY A 170 -23.17 -14.96 1.57
CA GLY A 170 -23.47 -15.17 2.99
C GLY A 170 -22.19 -15.38 3.80
N TYR A 171 -22.25 -15.12 5.10
CA TYR A 171 -21.11 -15.28 6.03
C TYR A 171 -20.42 -16.64 5.92
N GLU A 172 -21.20 -17.74 5.84
CA GLU A 172 -20.64 -19.09 5.71
C GLU A 172 -19.91 -19.34 4.39
N ALA A 173 -20.35 -18.69 3.31
CA ALA A 173 -19.66 -18.77 2.01
C ALA A 173 -18.31 -18.04 2.05
N LEU A 174 -18.24 -16.90 2.73
CA LEU A 174 -17.01 -16.15 2.95
C LEU A 174 -16.02 -16.94 3.80
N MET A 175 -16.48 -17.59 4.86
CA MET A 175 -15.61 -18.41 5.72
C MET A 175 -15.08 -19.64 5.00
N ARG A 176 -15.85 -20.28 4.12
CA ARG A 176 -15.39 -21.42 3.31
C ARG A 176 -14.36 -21.03 2.26
N SER A 177 -14.51 -19.88 1.62
CA SER A 177 -13.53 -19.40 0.64
C SER A 177 -12.18 -19.01 1.27
N ALA A 178 -12.15 -18.76 2.58
CA ALA A 178 -10.92 -18.45 3.32
C ALA A 178 -10.11 -19.72 3.71
N GLN A 179 -10.68 -20.92 3.54
CA GLN A 179 -10.04 -22.20 3.91
C GLN A 179 -9.49 -22.97 2.71
N GLN A 180 -9.72 -22.50 1.51
CA GLN A 180 -9.16 -23.03 0.25
C GLN A 180 -7.95 -22.24 -0.21
#